data_93674a3d12d36d76cd5b8bb7e1427727
#
_entry.id   93674a3d12d36d76cd5b8bb7e1427727
#
_cell.length_a   1.000
_cell.length_b   1.000
_cell.length_c   1.000
_cell.angle_alpha   90.00
_cell.angle_beta   90.00
_cell.angle_gamma   90.00
#
_symmetry.space_group_name_H-M   'P 1'
#
loop_
_entity.id
_entity.type
_entity.pdbx_description
1 polymer ?
#
loop_
_entity_poly.entity_id
_entity_poly.type
_entity_poly.pdbx_seq_one_letter_code
_entity_poly.pdbx_strand_id
1 'polypeptide(L)'
;MKRYFALFAACAAITMNVQADEVSESPVAADEVQSSALEATPSSEIGTDAPEPAGFLTGMLNNAIEKAVPQPDPATEKMEYGRSTVKWATAPKFGGYAIGKYAYSGKNNGSNSFSARLIRAYVDGTILRDFKYRLQVEMQNDAPGPHVKDFFVSWSHWKELEIKIGQFKRAFTFENPYNPWDVGVGDYSQLVKKLAGFSDYIGTEAGNTGGRDQGIQVQGDVLPVGKDQHRLFHYQLGVYNGQGINHADANKQKDVIGTFQVQPIKDLYIGFFGWTGNATYNNVTVRRERYAFGAKYEHNAWTVRGEYAHSTGHKIGDYNAAMGEWSGTGSADAWYATVGVPCTKWLKVYGKYDVFRDGGKWGKSTSIYSLCPNFQLHKNLMFQLQYNFVNDRTLAAGKHNYNEVWVETYFRF
;
A
#
# COMPACT_ATOMS: atom_id res chain seq x y z
N MET A 1 20.60 -5.61 -21.32
CA MET A 1 21.02 -4.50 -20.44
C MET A 1 20.57 -3.12 -20.93
N LYS A 2 20.87 -2.68 -22.16
CA LYS A 2 20.48 -1.32 -22.66
C LYS A 2 18.96 -1.03 -22.67
N ARG A 3 18.10 -2.02 -22.84
CA ARG A 3 16.62 -1.83 -22.85
C ARG A 3 16.03 -1.58 -21.46
N TYR A 4 16.66 -2.07 -20.39
CA TYR A 4 16.15 -1.91 -19.00
C TYR A 4 16.61 -0.59 -18.38
N PHE A 5 17.74 -0.05 -18.83
CA PHE A 5 18.24 1.26 -18.37
C PHE A 5 17.35 2.43 -18.86
N ALA A 6 16.80 2.30 -20.09
CA ALA A 6 15.88 3.31 -20.64
C ALA A 6 14.54 3.35 -19.90
N LEU A 7 14.05 2.22 -19.38
CA LEU A 7 12.81 2.15 -18.61
C LEU A 7 12.97 2.81 -17.23
N PHE A 8 14.15 2.63 -16.62
CA PHE A 8 14.48 3.26 -15.33
C PHE A 8 14.65 4.78 -15.44
N ALA A 9 15.26 5.24 -16.53
CA ALA A 9 15.41 6.67 -16.83
C ALA A 9 14.08 7.37 -17.14
N ALA A 10 13.14 6.68 -17.78
CA ALA A 10 11.81 7.22 -18.07
C ALA A 10 10.96 7.39 -16.79
N CYS A 11 11.05 6.46 -15.86
CA CYS A 11 10.37 6.58 -14.56
C CYS A 11 10.97 7.74 -13.72
N ALA A 12 12.29 7.94 -13.77
CA ALA A 12 12.94 9.05 -13.07
C ALA A 12 12.62 10.43 -13.67
N ALA A 13 12.42 10.51 -14.99
CA ALA A 13 12.07 11.74 -15.67
C ALA A 13 10.64 12.22 -15.37
N ILE A 14 9.71 11.29 -15.14
CA ILE A 14 8.32 11.62 -14.75
C ILE A 14 8.28 12.23 -13.34
N THR A 15 9.16 11.79 -12.43
CA THR A 15 9.22 12.32 -11.07
C THR A 15 9.89 13.69 -10.97
N MET A 16 10.80 14.04 -11.89
CA MET A 16 11.49 15.34 -11.87
C MET A 16 10.63 16.49 -12.41
N ASN A 17 9.68 16.24 -13.30
CA ASN A 17 8.81 17.28 -13.84
C ASN A 17 7.67 17.72 -12.91
N VAL A 18 7.36 16.95 -11.86
CA VAL A 18 6.32 17.31 -10.88
C VAL A 18 6.83 18.31 -9.82
N GLN A 19 8.14 18.50 -9.69
CA GLN A 19 8.75 19.39 -8.69
C GLN A 19 9.20 20.76 -9.24
N ALA A 20 9.07 21.05 -10.55
CA ALA A 20 9.67 22.23 -11.17
C ALA A 20 8.77 23.48 -11.25
N ASP A 21 7.51 23.43 -10.83
CA ASP A 21 6.55 24.54 -11.02
C ASP A 21 6.22 25.36 -9.75
N GLU A 22 7.04 25.34 -8.73
CA GLU A 22 6.86 26.21 -7.56
C GLU A 22 7.95 27.26 -7.43
N VAL A 23 7.98 28.28 -8.29
CA VAL A 23 8.49 29.63 -7.94
C VAL A 23 7.86 30.68 -8.88
N SER A 24 6.84 31.35 -8.44
CA SER A 24 6.59 32.81 -8.53
C SER A 24 5.11 33.13 -8.39
N GLU A 25 4.71 33.55 -7.23
CA GLU A 25 3.51 34.39 -7.06
C GLU A 25 3.89 35.70 -6.41
N SER A 26 3.49 36.76 -7.06
CA SER A 26 3.18 38.04 -6.43
C SER A 26 1.83 38.53 -6.92
N PRO A 27 1.03 39.19 -6.08
CA PRO A 27 -0.40 39.37 -6.29
C PRO A 27 -0.71 40.67 -7.04
N VAL A 28 -1.67 40.64 -7.94
CA VAL A 28 -2.41 41.86 -8.37
C VAL A 28 -3.88 41.54 -8.64
N ALA A 29 -4.67 42.46 -8.15
CA ALA A 29 -6.09 42.69 -8.07
C ALA A 29 -7.00 42.25 -9.22
N ALA A 30 -8.25 42.03 -8.81
CA ALA A 30 -9.42 41.85 -9.64
C ALA A 30 -9.72 43.06 -10.51
N ASP A 31 -10.18 42.82 -11.76
CA ASP A 31 -11.23 43.59 -12.41
C ASP A 31 -11.93 42.79 -13.51
N GLU A 32 -13.22 43.01 -13.63
CA GLU A 32 -14.16 42.45 -14.58
C GLU A 32 -13.89 42.91 -16.02
N VAL A 33 -14.40 42.16 -17.02
CA VAL A 33 -15.21 42.60 -18.12
C VAL A 33 -15.00 41.83 -19.43
N GLN A 34 -16.10 41.21 -19.88
CA GLN A 34 -16.65 40.98 -21.21
C GLN A 34 -15.92 40.22 -22.33
N SER A 35 -16.73 39.34 -22.86
CA SER A 35 -16.68 38.63 -24.13
C SER A 35 -16.37 39.42 -25.37
N SER A 36 -15.60 38.86 -26.29
CA SER A 36 -15.90 38.89 -27.74
C SER A 36 -15.10 37.83 -28.49
N ALA A 37 -15.80 37.15 -29.37
CA ALA A 37 -15.25 36.23 -30.33
C ALA A 37 -14.51 36.98 -31.44
N LEU A 38 -13.41 36.46 -31.95
CA LEU A 38 -12.91 36.74 -33.28
C LEU A 38 -12.03 35.62 -33.86
N GLU A 39 -12.19 35.45 -35.13
CA GLU A 39 -11.83 34.42 -36.08
C GLU A 39 -10.34 34.09 -36.22
N ALA A 40 -10.14 32.89 -36.76
CA ALA A 40 -8.86 32.32 -37.18
C ALA A 40 -8.32 32.96 -38.48
N THR A 41 -7.02 33.10 -38.59
CA THR A 41 -6.28 33.00 -39.86
C THR A 41 -4.89 32.39 -39.65
N PRO A 42 -4.37 31.65 -40.62
CA PRO A 42 -3.19 30.80 -40.47
C PRO A 42 -1.90 31.52 -40.92
N SER A 43 -0.77 31.17 -40.30
CA SER A 43 0.53 31.48 -40.92
C SER A 43 1.61 30.45 -40.58
N SER A 44 2.03 29.81 -41.65
CA SER A 44 3.39 29.44 -42.10
C SER A 44 4.31 28.66 -41.16
N GLU A 45 4.66 27.52 -41.71
CA GLU A 45 5.76 26.61 -41.39
C GLU A 45 7.12 27.30 -41.16
N ILE A 46 7.81 26.89 -40.10
CA ILE A 46 9.26 26.78 -40.06
C ILE A 46 9.59 25.43 -39.46
N GLY A 47 10.16 24.54 -40.28
CA GLY A 47 10.64 23.23 -39.84
C GLY A 47 11.90 23.37 -39.01
N THR A 48 11.95 22.59 -37.93
CA THR A 48 13.19 22.14 -37.34
C THR A 48 13.02 20.69 -36.94
N ASP A 49 13.67 19.81 -37.69
CA ASP A 49 13.81 18.38 -37.43
C ASP A 49 14.66 18.18 -36.17
N ALA A 50 14.03 17.78 -35.09
CA ALA A 50 14.65 17.03 -34.01
C ALA A 50 13.65 15.96 -33.56
N PRO A 51 14.00 14.67 -33.50
CA PRO A 51 13.08 13.62 -33.10
C PRO A 51 12.78 13.74 -31.60
N GLU A 52 11.56 14.06 -31.26
CA GLU A 52 11.08 14.08 -29.89
C GLU A 52 11.13 12.66 -29.25
N PRO A 53 11.74 12.50 -28.08
CA PRO A 53 11.79 11.19 -27.39
C PRO A 53 10.40 10.69 -26.92
N ALA A 54 9.39 11.56 -26.92
CA ALA A 54 8.00 11.19 -26.58
C ALA A 54 7.34 10.27 -27.62
N GLY A 55 7.70 10.40 -28.90
CA GLY A 55 7.10 9.62 -29.99
C GLY A 55 7.42 8.12 -29.92
N PHE A 56 8.59 7.75 -29.40
CA PHE A 56 9.00 6.35 -29.31
C PHE A 56 8.22 5.59 -28.21
N LEU A 57 8.03 6.19 -27.04
CA LEU A 57 7.26 5.60 -25.95
C LEU A 57 5.76 5.53 -26.28
N THR A 58 5.24 6.59 -26.90
CA THR A 58 3.85 6.64 -27.38
C THR A 58 3.61 5.61 -28.49
N GLY A 59 4.54 5.44 -29.40
CA GLY A 59 4.48 4.40 -30.45
C GLY A 59 4.55 2.98 -29.88
N MET A 60 5.40 2.73 -28.88
CA MET A 60 5.46 1.43 -28.22
C MET A 60 4.20 1.16 -27.38
N LEU A 61 3.66 2.15 -26.71
CA LEU A 61 2.41 2.03 -25.93
C LEU A 61 1.22 1.78 -26.86
N ASN A 62 1.10 2.52 -27.94
CA ASN A 62 0.04 2.36 -28.95
C ASN A 62 0.14 0.99 -29.63
N ASN A 63 1.32 0.55 -30.03
CA ASN A 63 1.53 -0.80 -30.58
C ASN A 63 1.25 -1.92 -29.57
N ALA A 64 1.52 -1.69 -28.28
CA ALA A 64 1.20 -2.64 -27.22
C ALA A 64 -0.29 -2.67 -26.94
N ILE A 65 -0.95 -1.51 -26.95
CA ILE A 65 -2.41 -1.37 -26.80
C ILE A 65 -3.12 -2.00 -28.01
N GLU A 66 -2.68 -1.72 -29.26
CA GLU A 66 -3.24 -2.33 -30.46
C GLU A 66 -3.09 -3.87 -30.49
N LYS A 67 -1.98 -4.40 -29.98
CA LYS A 67 -1.77 -5.85 -29.88
C LYS A 67 -2.50 -6.49 -28.70
N ALA A 68 -2.74 -5.74 -27.63
CA ALA A 68 -3.44 -6.21 -26.45
C ALA A 68 -4.96 -6.07 -26.55
N VAL A 69 -5.44 -5.12 -27.34
CA VAL A 69 -6.85 -4.94 -27.68
C VAL A 69 -7.11 -5.79 -28.94
N PRO A 70 -7.85 -6.90 -28.84
CA PRO A 70 -8.23 -7.66 -30.02
C PRO A 70 -9.02 -6.73 -30.95
N GLN A 71 -8.57 -6.60 -32.20
CA GLN A 71 -9.34 -5.86 -33.20
C GLN A 71 -10.75 -6.46 -33.26
N PRO A 72 -11.80 -5.65 -33.20
CA PRO A 72 -13.17 -6.15 -33.33
C PRO A 72 -13.28 -6.86 -34.69
N ASP A 73 -13.71 -8.13 -34.65
CA ASP A 73 -14.08 -8.84 -35.86
C ASP A 73 -15.19 -8.03 -36.52
N PRO A 74 -15.02 -7.58 -37.80
CA PRO A 74 -16.05 -6.81 -38.50
C PRO A 74 -17.43 -7.50 -38.53
N ALA A 75 -17.47 -8.81 -38.33
CA ALA A 75 -18.71 -9.59 -38.20
C ALA A 75 -19.43 -9.44 -36.86
N THR A 76 -18.82 -8.83 -35.84
CA THR A 76 -19.37 -8.65 -34.49
C THR A 76 -19.72 -7.21 -34.12
N GLU A 77 -19.69 -6.28 -35.07
CA GLU A 77 -19.93 -4.85 -34.87
C GLU A 77 -21.43 -4.47 -34.71
N LYS A 78 -22.26 -5.38 -34.26
CA LYS A 78 -23.57 -5.05 -33.68
C LYS A 78 -23.48 -5.12 -32.17
N MET A 79 -22.84 -4.14 -31.56
CA MET A 79 -23.04 -3.87 -30.13
C MET A 79 -24.43 -3.28 -29.96
N GLU A 80 -25.39 -4.09 -29.62
CA GLU A 80 -26.59 -3.63 -28.95
C GLU A 80 -26.21 -3.11 -27.56
N TYR A 81 -26.29 -1.82 -27.38
CA TYR A 81 -26.21 -1.14 -26.10
C TYR A 81 -27.15 -1.84 -25.11
N GLY A 82 -26.61 -2.58 -24.14
CA GLY A 82 -27.41 -3.27 -23.11
C GLY A 82 -27.31 -4.80 -23.04
N ARG A 83 -26.70 -5.48 -24.00
CA ARG A 83 -26.37 -6.91 -23.92
C ARG A 83 -24.89 -7.11 -24.18
N SER A 84 -24.08 -6.84 -23.18
CA SER A 84 -22.71 -7.27 -23.12
C SER A 84 -22.66 -8.79 -22.98
N THR A 85 -22.65 -9.51 -24.09
CA THR A 85 -22.09 -10.85 -24.10
C THR A 85 -20.60 -10.70 -23.98
N VAL A 86 -20.12 -10.62 -22.74
CA VAL A 86 -18.72 -10.37 -22.44
C VAL A 86 -17.91 -11.62 -22.80
N LYS A 87 -17.64 -11.84 -24.08
CA LYS A 87 -16.66 -12.83 -24.56
C LYS A 87 -15.23 -12.48 -24.12
N TRP A 88 -15.04 -11.31 -23.52
CA TRP A 88 -13.75 -10.66 -23.22
C TRP A 88 -13.42 -10.62 -21.74
N ALA A 89 -14.32 -10.99 -20.85
CA ALA A 89 -14.08 -11.01 -19.42
C ALA A 89 -14.21 -12.42 -18.87
N THR A 90 -13.40 -12.75 -17.88
CA THR A 90 -13.64 -13.93 -17.06
C THR A 90 -14.88 -13.72 -16.19
N ALA A 91 -15.61 -14.78 -15.88
CA ALA A 91 -16.66 -14.71 -14.89
C ALA A 91 -16.09 -14.11 -13.59
N PRO A 92 -16.74 -13.12 -12.97
CA PRO A 92 -16.30 -12.56 -11.71
C PRO A 92 -16.14 -13.64 -10.65
N LYS A 93 -15.04 -13.62 -9.92
CA LYS A 93 -14.80 -14.52 -8.78
C LYS A 93 -15.20 -13.81 -7.51
N PHE A 94 -16.24 -14.31 -6.87
CA PHE A 94 -16.65 -13.87 -5.55
C PHE A 94 -15.88 -14.63 -4.50
N GLY A 95 -15.46 -13.93 -3.47
CA GLY A 95 -14.81 -14.51 -2.32
C GLY A 95 -14.94 -13.62 -1.11
N GLY A 96 -14.59 -14.16 0.03
CA GLY A 96 -14.60 -13.41 1.26
C GLY A 96 -13.86 -14.14 2.36
N TYR A 97 -13.64 -13.43 3.44
CA TYR A 97 -13.10 -14.01 4.65
C TYR A 97 -13.52 -13.20 5.89
N ALA A 98 -13.61 -13.90 7.01
CA ALA A 98 -13.88 -13.28 8.28
C ALA A 98 -12.97 -13.83 9.37
N ILE A 99 -12.76 -13.00 10.39
CA ILE A 99 -11.94 -13.32 11.57
C ILE A 99 -12.77 -12.98 12.80
N GLY A 100 -13.19 -14.01 13.52
CA GLY A 100 -13.75 -13.88 14.86
C GLY A 100 -12.61 -13.88 15.89
N LYS A 101 -12.72 -13.05 16.90
CA LYS A 101 -11.67 -12.87 17.92
C LYS A 101 -12.26 -12.82 19.32
N TYR A 102 -11.65 -13.58 20.24
CA TYR A 102 -11.66 -13.29 21.66
C TYR A 102 -10.31 -12.70 22.04
N ALA A 103 -10.32 -11.60 22.76
CA ALA A 103 -9.11 -10.94 23.26
C ALA A 103 -9.23 -10.70 24.76
N TYR A 104 -8.17 -11.06 25.49
CA TYR A 104 -7.92 -10.64 26.86
C TYR A 104 -6.68 -9.74 26.86
N SER A 105 -6.73 -8.64 27.61
CA SER A 105 -5.58 -7.78 27.86
C SER A 105 -5.49 -7.44 29.34
N GLY A 106 -4.32 -7.62 29.93
CA GLY A 106 -4.03 -7.25 31.32
C GLY A 106 -3.73 -5.75 31.51
N LYS A 107 -3.83 -4.94 30.45
CA LYS A 107 -3.63 -3.50 30.52
C LYS A 107 -4.74 -2.84 31.38
N ASN A 108 -4.36 -1.87 32.23
CA ASN A 108 -5.31 -1.02 32.98
C ASN A 108 -6.40 -1.82 33.76
N ASN A 109 -5.99 -2.76 34.59
CA ASN A 109 -6.85 -3.63 35.40
C ASN A 109 -7.58 -4.77 34.65
N GLY A 110 -7.23 -4.98 33.39
CA GLY A 110 -7.75 -6.07 32.59
C GLY A 110 -9.03 -5.73 31.84
N SER A 111 -9.11 -6.30 30.65
CA SER A 111 -10.32 -6.28 29.80
C SER A 111 -10.40 -7.56 28.99
N ASN A 112 -11.60 -7.95 28.62
CA ASN A 112 -11.81 -9.03 27.66
C ASN A 112 -13.02 -8.75 26.80
N SER A 113 -13.00 -9.26 25.56
CA SER A 113 -14.11 -9.07 24.64
C SER A 113 -14.13 -10.11 23.53
N PHE A 114 -15.32 -10.39 23.02
CA PHE A 114 -15.51 -11.03 21.72
C PHE A 114 -15.77 -9.95 20.66
N SER A 115 -15.21 -10.13 19.48
CA SER A 115 -15.41 -9.21 18.36
C SER A 115 -15.35 -9.94 17.04
N ALA A 116 -16.03 -9.39 16.03
CA ALA A 116 -15.75 -9.70 14.64
C ALA A 116 -14.58 -8.79 14.20
N ARG A 117 -13.35 -9.28 14.31
CA ARG A 117 -12.16 -8.49 14.00
C ARG A 117 -12.16 -8.00 12.56
N LEU A 118 -12.66 -8.82 11.63
CA LEU A 118 -12.63 -8.52 10.21
C LEU A 118 -13.70 -9.31 9.47
N ILE A 119 -14.45 -8.64 8.62
CA ILE A 119 -15.38 -9.28 7.67
C ILE A 119 -15.17 -8.58 6.33
N ARG A 120 -14.73 -9.33 5.31
CA ARG A 120 -14.50 -8.79 3.96
C ARG A 120 -15.11 -9.67 2.90
N ALA A 121 -15.71 -9.02 1.91
CA ALA A 121 -16.13 -9.63 0.66
C ALA A 121 -15.39 -8.94 -0.50
N TYR A 122 -15.09 -9.68 -1.55
CA TYR A 122 -14.44 -9.13 -2.73
C TYR A 122 -14.90 -9.79 -4.01
N VAL A 123 -14.74 -9.04 -5.09
CA VAL A 123 -14.93 -9.50 -6.46
C VAL A 123 -13.66 -9.26 -7.23
N ASP A 124 -13.11 -10.31 -7.82
CA ASP A 124 -11.95 -10.29 -8.70
C ASP A 124 -12.34 -10.72 -10.11
N GLY A 125 -11.68 -10.17 -11.10
CA GLY A 125 -11.84 -10.62 -12.47
C GLY A 125 -10.78 -10.10 -13.41
N THR A 126 -10.89 -10.53 -14.67
CA THR A 126 -10.01 -10.10 -15.75
C THR A 126 -10.87 -9.61 -16.91
N ILE A 127 -10.53 -8.47 -17.47
CA ILE A 127 -11.15 -7.87 -18.65
C ILE A 127 -10.08 -7.76 -19.72
N LEU A 128 -10.43 -8.00 -20.99
CA LEU A 128 -9.50 -7.86 -22.11
C LEU A 128 -8.16 -8.59 -21.86
N ARG A 129 -8.21 -9.79 -21.29
CA ARG A 129 -7.06 -10.67 -21.03
C ARG A 129 -6.02 -10.11 -20.05
N ASP A 130 -5.60 -8.85 -20.20
CA ASP A 130 -4.47 -8.24 -19.49
C ASP A 130 -4.89 -7.26 -18.38
N PHE A 131 -6.17 -6.87 -18.34
CA PHE A 131 -6.72 -5.99 -17.30
C PHE A 131 -7.33 -6.79 -16.18
N LYS A 132 -6.76 -6.70 -14.99
CA LYS A 132 -7.30 -7.30 -13.77
C LYS A 132 -7.98 -6.22 -12.94
N TYR A 133 -9.07 -6.57 -12.30
CA TYR A 133 -9.75 -5.67 -11.38
C TYR A 133 -10.04 -6.36 -10.05
N ARG A 134 -10.14 -5.54 -9.01
CA ARG A 134 -10.65 -5.94 -7.69
C ARG A 134 -11.57 -4.87 -7.14
N LEU A 135 -12.67 -5.32 -6.55
CA LEU A 135 -13.49 -4.57 -5.62
C LEU A 135 -13.53 -5.34 -4.30
N GLN A 136 -13.11 -4.72 -3.20
CA GLN A 136 -13.17 -5.30 -1.86
C GLN A 136 -13.88 -4.36 -0.91
N VAL A 137 -14.82 -4.90 -0.15
CA VAL A 137 -15.61 -4.19 0.86
C VAL A 137 -15.34 -4.82 2.22
N GLU A 138 -15.21 -3.99 3.23
CA GLU A 138 -15.14 -4.38 4.65
C GLU A 138 -16.44 -3.99 5.34
N MET A 139 -17.05 -4.94 6.05
CA MET A 139 -18.38 -4.82 6.66
C MET A 139 -18.31 -4.79 8.19
N GLN A 140 -17.28 -4.18 8.76
CA GLN A 140 -17.00 -4.29 10.20
C GLN A 140 -16.93 -2.91 10.86
N ASN A 141 -17.29 -2.87 11.97
CA ASN A 141 -17.60 -2.43 13.32
C ASN A 141 -17.04 -1.10 13.83
N ASP A 142 -16.07 -0.43 13.28
CA ASP A 142 -15.57 0.83 13.86
C ASP A 142 -16.05 2.07 13.07
N ALA A 143 -16.69 1.84 11.94
CA ALA A 143 -17.35 2.86 11.14
C ALA A 143 -18.77 2.44 10.79
N PRO A 144 -19.74 3.33 10.78
CA PRO A 144 -21.11 2.99 10.40
C PRO A 144 -21.15 2.54 8.93
N GLY A 145 -21.48 1.26 8.72
CA GLY A 145 -21.74 0.67 7.41
C GLY A 145 -20.51 0.11 6.69
N PRO A 146 -20.75 -0.57 5.56
CA PRO A 146 -19.70 -1.13 4.73
C PRO A 146 -18.89 -0.03 4.05
N HIS A 147 -17.56 -0.21 3.95
CA HIS A 147 -16.68 0.73 3.28
C HIS A 147 -15.73 0.03 2.29
N VAL A 148 -15.41 0.71 1.21
CA VAL A 148 -14.54 0.18 0.17
C VAL A 148 -13.09 0.16 0.69
N LYS A 149 -12.44 -1.02 0.61
CA LYS A 149 -11.03 -1.18 0.93
C LYS A 149 -10.15 -1.13 -0.31
N ASP A 150 -10.44 -1.96 -1.29
CA ASP A 150 -9.73 -1.98 -2.56
C ASP A 150 -10.71 -1.73 -3.70
N PHE A 151 -10.34 -0.85 -4.60
CA PHE A 151 -11.02 -0.63 -5.86
C PHE A 151 -9.98 -0.22 -6.88
N PHE A 152 -9.55 -1.15 -7.72
CA PHE A 152 -8.53 -0.86 -8.70
C PHE A 152 -8.67 -1.70 -9.97
N VAL A 153 -8.06 -1.18 -11.03
CA VAL A 153 -7.77 -1.91 -12.26
C VAL A 153 -6.26 -1.93 -12.43
N SER A 154 -5.70 -3.05 -12.85
CA SER A 154 -4.30 -3.17 -13.22
C SER A 154 -4.16 -3.77 -14.61
N TRP A 155 -3.29 -3.17 -15.41
CA TRP A 155 -2.85 -3.70 -16.69
C TRP A 155 -1.53 -4.44 -16.52
N SER A 156 -1.47 -5.72 -16.86
CA SER A 156 -0.32 -6.60 -16.65
C SER A 156 -0.09 -7.50 -17.84
N HIS A 157 0.40 -6.92 -18.94
CA HIS A 157 0.76 -7.69 -20.15
C HIS A 157 2.11 -8.38 -20.01
N TRP A 158 3.07 -7.72 -19.38
CA TRP A 158 4.42 -8.23 -19.14
C TRP A 158 4.67 -8.40 -17.63
N LYS A 159 5.54 -9.33 -17.29
CA LYS A 159 6.00 -9.48 -15.90
C LYS A 159 6.85 -8.29 -15.44
N GLU A 160 7.52 -7.69 -16.39
CA GLU A 160 8.41 -6.54 -16.20
C GLU A 160 7.67 -5.23 -15.99
N LEU A 161 6.37 -5.15 -16.33
CA LEU A 161 5.57 -3.93 -16.23
C LEU A 161 4.10 -4.25 -15.94
N GLU A 162 3.64 -3.80 -14.80
CA GLU A 162 2.23 -3.70 -14.44
C GLU A 162 1.92 -2.25 -14.07
N ILE A 163 0.81 -1.72 -14.54
CA ILE A 163 0.29 -0.39 -14.20
C ILE A 163 -1.02 -0.60 -13.46
N LYS A 164 -1.12 -0.05 -12.25
CA LYS A 164 -2.30 -0.16 -11.40
C LYS A 164 -2.83 1.22 -11.06
N ILE A 165 -4.15 1.42 -11.16
CA ILE A 165 -4.84 2.67 -10.84
C ILE A 165 -6.07 2.39 -9.96
N GLY A 166 -6.31 3.26 -8.99
CA GLY A 166 -7.46 3.19 -8.08
C GLY A 166 -7.05 3.30 -6.62
N GLN A 167 -7.78 2.60 -5.75
CA GLN A 167 -7.52 2.52 -4.32
C GLN A 167 -6.97 1.13 -3.95
N PHE A 168 -5.75 1.10 -3.42
CA PHE A 168 -5.04 -0.14 -3.10
C PHE A 168 -3.94 0.09 -2.07
N LYS A 169 -3.29 -0.99 -1.61
CA LYS A 169 -2.19 -0.90 -0.65
C LYS A 169 -0.97 -0.21 -1.23
N ARG A 170 -0.40 0.72 -0.45
CA ARG A 170 0.81 1.47 -0.81
C ARG A 170 2.02 0.56 -0.96
N ALA A 171 2.94 0.94 -1.83
CA ALA A 171 4.21 0.25 -2.09
C ALA A 171 5.24 0.52 -0.96
N PHE A 172 4.90 0.20 0.29
CA PHE A 172 5.75 0.44 1.44
C PHE A 172 5.75 -0.76 2.37
N THR A 173 6.94 -1.27 2.75
CA THR A 173 7.22 -2.46 3.57
C THR A 173 6.86 -3.80 2.92
N PHE A 174 7.43 -4.89 3.40
CA PHE A 174 7.04 -6.25 2.99
C PHE A 174 5.72 -6.68 3.62
N GLU A 175 5.48 -6.29 4.88
CA GLU A 175 4.32 -6.79 5.61
C GLU A 175 3.01 -6.08 5.22
N ASN A 176 3.05 -4.79 4.81
CA ASN A 176 1.84 -4.06 4.43
C ASN A 176 1.00 -4.76 3.34
N PRO A 177 1.58 -5.32 2.26
CA PRO A 177 0.81 -6.02 1.23
C PRO A 177 0.11 -7.31 1.69
N TYR A 178 0.53 -7.94 2.78
CA TYR A 178 -0.08 -9.20 3.22
C TYR A 178 -1.57 -9.03 3.56
N ASN A 179 -2.33 -10.08 3.32
CA ASN A 179 -3.66 -10.18 3.92
C ASN A 179 -3.52 -10.52 5.40
N PRO A 180 -4.49 -10.12 6.25
CA PRO A 180 -4.51 -10.51 7.66
C PRO A 180 -4.42 -12.03 7.88
N TRP A 181 -4.92 -12.83 6.94
CA TRP A 181 -4.78 -14.29 6.95
C TRP A 181 -3.32 -14.77 6.87
N ASP A 182 -2.47 -14.04 6.14
CA ASP A 182 -1.13 -14.48 5.73
C ASP A 182 -0.02 -13.86 6.60
N VAL A 183 -0.37 -12.98 7.54
CA VAL A 183 0.61 -12.33 8.44
C VAL A 183 1.32 -13.35 9.33
N GLY A 184 0.60 -14.41 9.73
CA GLY A 184 1.13 -15.50 10.54
C GLY A 184 0.94 -15.31 12.05
N VAL A 185 0.89 -14.08 12.54
CA VAL A 185 0.48 -13.68 13.89
C VAL A 185 -0.83 -12.91 13.81
N GLY A 186 -1.52 -12.77 14.95
CA GLY A 186 -2.87 -12.22 14.99
C GLY A 186 -3.01 -10.77 14.54
N ASP A 187 -1.89 -10.01 14.36
CA ASP A 187 -1.97 -8.66 13.84
C ASP A 187 -0.66 -8.25 13.15
N TYR A 188 -0.74 -7.21 12.31
CA TYR A 188 0.44 -6.57 11.72
C TYR A 188 1.38 -6.02 12.78
N SER A 189 2.64 -5.83 12.40
CA SER A 189 3.64 -5.18 13.25
C SER A 189 3.25 -3.75 13.60
N GLN A 190 3.80 -3.26 14.71
CA GLN A 190 3.70 -1.84 15.06
C GLN A 190 4.29 -0.96 13.97
N LEU A 191 5.35 -1.44 13.27
CA LEU A 191 5.91 -0.79 12.11
C LEU A 191 4.82 -0.50 11.06
N VAL A 192 4.09 -1.54 10.63
CA VAL A 192 3.03 -1.37 9.63
C VAL A 192 1.87 -0.56 10.18
N LYS A 193 1.43 -0.85 11.40
CA LYS A 193 0.29 -0.16 12.01
C LYS A 193 0.53 1.34 12.22
N LYS A 194 1.74 1.73 12.58
CA LYS A 194 2.06 3.10 12.99
C LYS A 194 2.84 3.91 11.95
N LEU A 195 3.56 3.25 11.02
CA LEU A 195 4.45 3.93 10.07
C LEU A 195 4.18 3.61 8.60
N ALA A 196 3.27 2.67 8.28
CA ALA A 196 2.92 2.34 6.90
C ALA A 196 1.49 2.78 6.51
N GLY A 197 0.89 3.67 7.29
CA GLY A 197 -0.38 4.29 6.97
C GLY A 197 -1.62 3.47 7.37
N PHE A 198 -1.54 2.62 8.39
CA PHE A 198 -2.75 2.02 8.97
C PHE A 198 -3.47 2.99 9.89
N SER A 199 -2.78 3.48 10.90
CA SER A 199 -3.18 4.56 11.77
C SER A 199 -1.92 5.34 12.09
N ASP A 200 -1.54 6.23 11.20
CA ASP A 200 -0.23 6.87 11.23
C ASP A 200 0.06 7.54 12.56
N TYR A 201 1.15 7.12 13.17
CA TYR A 201 1.64 7.74 14.39
C TYR A 201 2.35 9.08 14.09
N ILE A 202 3.13 9.08 13.03
CA ILE A 202 3.77 10.28 12.48
C ILE A 202 3.08 10.61 11.16
N GLY A 203 2.52 11.79 11.11
CA GLY A 203 1.71 12.27 10.00
C GLY A 203 0.29 12.60 10.45
N THR A 204 -0.51 13.02 9.53
CA THR A 204 -1.86 13.54 9.79
C THR A 204 -2.95 12.70 9.13
N GLU A 205 -2.68 11.45 8.80
CA GLU A 205 -3.72 10.58 8.25
C GLU A 205 -4.86 10.38 9.25
N ALA A 206 -6.05 10.68 8.81
CA ALA A 206 -7.25 10.42 9.57
C ALA A 206 -7.63 8.93 9.46
N GLY A 207 -7.82 8.29 10.61
CA GLY A 207 -8.43 6.97 10.71
C GLY A 207 -7.55 5.79 10.24
N ASN A 208 -8.16 4.63 10.19
CA ASN A 208 -7.53 3.39 9.77
C ASN A 208 -7.65 3.20 8.25
N THR A 209 -6.61 3.54 7.51
CA THR A 209 -6.57 3.35 6.06
C THR A 209 -6.22 1.91 5.65
N GLY A 210 -5.76 1.10 6.60
CA GLY A 210 -5.28 -0.27 6.34
C GLY A 210 -4.09 -0.31 5.39
N GLY A 211 -3.23 0.72 5.42
CA GLY A 211 -2.05 0.85 4.57
C GLY A 211 -2.35 1.14 3.10
N ARG A 212 -3.52 1.74 2.80
CA ARG A 212 -4.02 2.00 1.46
C ARG A 212 -4.11 3.47 1.13
N ASP A 213 -4.17 3.76 -0.17
CA ASP A 213 -4.43 5.10 -0.70
C ASP A 213 -5.00 5.03 -2.12
N GLN A 214 -5.44 6.16 -2.62
CA GLN A 214 -5.85 6.34 -4.01
C GLN A 214 -4.68 6.86 -4.83
N GLY A 215 -4.41 6.23 -5.97
CA GLY A 215 -3.29 6.63 -6.79
C GLY A 215 -3.04 5.76 -8.02
N ILE A 216 -1.86 5.94 -8.59
CA ILE A 216 -1.32 5.14 -9.69
C ILE A 216 0.02 4.53 -9.26
N GLN A 217 0.24 3.28 -9.63
CA GLN A 217 1.47 2.56 -9.33
C GLN A 217 1.96 1.80 -10.56
N VAL A 218 3.26 1.87 -10.80
CA VAL A 218 3.99 1.01 -11.75
C VAL A 218 4.79 0.00 -10.98
N GLN A 219 4.80 -1.25 -11.40
CA GLN A 219 5.57 -2.32 -10.77
C GLN A 219 6.02 -3.36 -11.77
N GLY A 220 7.02 -4.15 -11.41
CA GLY A 220 7.47 -5.25 -12.27
C GLY A 220 8.57 -6.08 -11.66
N ASP A 221 8.77 -7.24 -12.27
CA ASP A 221 9.78 -8.23 -11.94
C ASP A 221 10.75 -8.37 -13.11
N VAL A 222 12.03 -8.07 -12.91
CA VAL A 222 13.02 -8.01 -13.98
C VAL A 222 14.22 -8.91 -13.73
N LEU A 223 14.94 -9.28 -14.81
CA LEU A 223 16.13 -10.11 -14.84
C LEU A 223 15.91 -11.53 -14.28
N PRO A 224 15.43 -12.46 -15.10
CA PRO A 224 15.37 -13.87 -14.72
C PRO A 224 16.78 -14.42 -14.50
N VAL A 225 17.01 -15.06 -13.37
CA VAL A 225 18.30 -15.64 -12.98
C VAL A 225 18.11 -17.04 -12.39
N GLY A 226 19.22 -17.78 -12.29
CA GLY A 226 19.21 -19.13 -11.76
C GLY A 226 18.57 -20.17 -12.69
N LYS A 227 18.63 -21.45 -12.30
CA LYS A 227 18.01 -22.56 -13.04
C LYS A 227 16.48 -22.52 -12.95
N ASP A 228 15.96 -21.95 -11.89
CA ASP A 228 14.53 -21.80 -11.59
C ASP A 228 13.92 -20.53 -12.19
N GLN A 229 14.72 -19.71 -12.89
CA GLN A 229 14.27 -18.50 -13.57
C GLN A 229 13.52 -17.51 -12.64
N HIS A 230 13.90 -17.44 -11.34
CA HIS A 230 13.38 -16.43 -10.46
C HIS A 230 13.83 -15.03 -10.90
N ARG A 231 13.05 -14.00 -10.55
CA ARG A 231 13.36 -12.62 -10.93
C ARG A 231 14.28 -12.00 -9.89
N LEU A 232 15.46 -11.51 -10.34
CA LEU A 232 16.46 -10.93 -9.45
C LEU A 232 15.95 -9.64 -8.78
N PHE A 233 15.22 -8.81 -9.52
CA PHE A 233 14.74 -7.54 -9.02
C PHE A 233 13.24 -7.43 -9.13
N HIS A 234 12.63 -6.85 -8.08
CA HIS A 234 11.27 -6.37 -8.05
C HIS A 234 11.26 -4.87 -7.73
N TYR A 235 10.45 -4.10 -8.45
CA TYR A 235 10.29 -2.69 -8.20
C TYR A 235 8.82 -2.29 -8.16
N GLN A 236 8.52 -1.27 -7.35
CA GLN A 236 7.23 -0.57 -7.34
C GLN A 236 7.50 0.93 -7.18
N LEU A 237 6.77 1.75 -7.91
CA LEU A 237 6.77 3.20 -7.76
C LEU A 237 5.34 3.69 -7.91
N GLY A 238 4.82 4.36 -6.90
CA GLY A 238 3.47 4.86 -6.88
C GLY A 238 3.39 6.34 -6.52
N VAL A 239 2.39 7.00 -7.09
CA VAL A 239 2.00 8.36 -6.79
C VAL A 239 0.58 8.32 -6.23
N TYR A 240 0.37 8.88 -5.04
CA TYR A 240 -0.87 8.75 -4.28
C TYR A 240 -1.36 10.10 -3.78
N ASN A 241 -2.64 10.20 -3.46
CA ASN A 241 -3.23 11.43 -2.90
C ASN A 241 -2.68 11.78 -1.48
N GLY A 242 -2.23 10.78 -0.71
CA GLY A 242 -1.70 11.00 0.62
C GLY A 242 -2.76 11.14 1.73
N GLN A 243 -4.05 11.01 1.40
CA GLN A 243 -5.16 11.18 2.34
C GLN A 243 -5.78 9.86 2.82
N GLY A 244 -5.24 8.73 2.34
CA GLY A 244 -5.77 7.41 2.68
C GLY A 244 -6.99 7.02 1.82
N ILE A 245 -7.84 6.16 2.37
CA ILE A 245 -8.98 5.59 1.61
C ILE A 245 -10.27 6.39 1.82
N ASN A 246 -11.10 6.40 0.77
CA ASN A 246 -12.47 6.96 0.81
C ASN A 246 -12.53 8.46 1.17
N HIS A 247 -11.43 9.17 1.00
CA HIS A 247 -11.34 10.60 1.17
C HIS A 247 -10.99 11.30 -0.15
N ALA A 248 -11.58 12.45 -0.36
CA ALA A 248 -11.14 13.34 -1.44
C ALA A 248 -9.74 13.87 -1.12
N ASP A 249 -9.01 14.22 -2.16
CA ASP A 249 -7.72 14.87 -2.01
C ASP A 249 -7.91 16.25 -1.34
N ALA A 250 -7.18 16.50 -0.27
CA ALA A 250 -7.30 17.72 0.53
C ALA A 250 -6.24 18.76 0.15
N ASN A 251 -5.30 18.43 -0.74
CA ASN A 251 -4.22 19.32 -1.17
C ASN A 251 -3.82 19.03 -2.63
N LYS A 252 -2.92 19.83 -3.20
CA LYS A 252 -2.41 19.61 -4.56
C LYS A 252 -1.19 18.68 -4.62
N GLN A 253 -0.52 18.47 -3.48
CA GLN A 253 0.67 17.64 -3.40
C GLN A 253 0.30 16.16 -3.43
N LYS A 254 1.24 15.34 -3.88
CA LYS A 254 1.10 13.89 -3.94
C LYS A 254 2.20 13.22 -3.15
N ASP A 255 1.86 12.07 -2.57
CA ASP A 255 2.84 11.18 -1.98
C ASP A 255 3.50 10.35 -3.06
N VAL A 256 4.82 10.26 -3.02
CA VAL A 256 5.61 9.36 -3.85
C VAL A 256 6.16 8.24 -2.98
N ILE A 257 5.85 7.01 -3.34
CA ILE A 257 6.25 5.83 -2.57
C ILE A 257 6.90 4.84 -3.52
N GLY A 258 8.11 4.41 -3.17
CA GLY A 258 8.90 3.47 -3.97
C GLY A 258 9.39 2.27 -3.18
N THR A 259 9.50 1.16 -3.87
CA THR A 259 10.05 -0.11 -3.38
C THR A 259 11.05 -0.65 -4.38
N PHE A 260 12.17 -1.10 -3.90
CA PHE A 260 13.14 -1.87 -4.65
C PHE A 260 13.55 -3.10 -3.86
N GLN A 261 13.41 -4.28 -4.46
CA GLN A 261 13.74 -5.55 -3.83
C GLN A 261 14.71 -6.35 -4.70
N VAL A 262 15.64 -7.02 -4.05
CA VAL A 262 16.58 -7.97 -4.66
C VAL A 262 16.25 -9.36 -4.17
N GLN A 263 16.17 -10.33 -5.08
CA GLN A 263 15.99 -11.75 -4.79
C GLN A 263 17.25 -12.51 -5.22
N PRO A 264 18.30 -12.55 -4.39
CA PRO A 264 19.57 -13.16 -4.77
C PRO A 264 19.50 -14.68 -4.93
N ILE A 265 18.63 -15.31 -4.17
CA ILE A 265 18.23 -16.71 -4.29
C ILE A 265 16.72 -16.79 -4.19
N LYS A 266 16.12 -17.85 -4.75
CA LYS A 266 14.68 -18.05 -4.72
C LYS A 266 14.12 -17.91 -3.30
N ASP A 267 13.00 -17.15 -3.18
CA ASP A 267 12.23 -16.92 -1.95
C ASP A 267 12.95 -16.09 -0.86
N LEU A 268 14.20 -15.62 -1.09
CA LEU A 268 14.87 -14.65 -0.24
C LEU A 268 14.82 -13.26 -0.87
N TYR A 269 14.15 -12.33 -0.23
CA TYR A 269 14.06 -10.94 -0.67
C TYR A 269 14.73 -10.00 0.32
N ILE A 270 15.51 -9.07 -0.20
CA ILE A 270 16.06 -7.93 0.54
C ILE A 270 15.41 -6.69 -0.08
N GLY A 271 14.78 -5.86 0.73
CA GLY A 271 13.96 -4.74 0.26
C GLY A 271 14.35 -3.41 0.87
N PHE A 272 14.23 -2.36 0.04
CA PHE A 272 14.38 -0.96 0.39
C PHE A 272 13.11 -0.22 -0.01
N PHE A 273 12.63 0.65 0.87
CA PHE A 273 11.36 1.34 0.72
C PHE A 273 11.56 2.81 1.05
N GLY A 274 10.98 3.69 0.25
CA GLY A 274 11.00 5.12 0.46
C GLY A 274 9.61 5.71 0.32
N TRP A 275 9.33 6.73 1.11
CA TRP A 275 8.08 7.49 1.05
C TRP A 275 8.37 8.96 1.35
N THR A 276 8.03 9.84 0.42
CA THR A 276 8.00 11.28 0.62
C THR A 276 6.63 11.80 0.24
N GLY A 277 6.10 12.72 1.02
CA GLY A 277 4.77 13.25 0.77
C GLY A 277 4.33 14.29 1.78
N ASN A 278 3.06 14.64 1.69
CA ASN A 278 2.46 15.65 2.52
C ASN A 278 1.09 15.18 3.03
N ALA A 279 0.73 15.62 4.22
CA ALA A 279 -0.59 15.38 4.76
C ALA A 279 -1.24 16.69 5.15
N THR A 280 -2.54 16.83 4.91
CA THR A 280 -3.30 18.03 5.25
C THR A 280 -4.25 17.74 6.41
N TYR A 281 -4.19 18.58 7.42
CA TYR A 281 -5.07 18.55 8.57
C TYR A 281 -5.48 19.98 8.93
N ASN A 282 -6.79 20.24 9.09
CA ASN A 282 -7.34 21.58 9.34
C ASN A 282 -6.77 22.66 8.40
N ASN A 283 -6.70 22.37 7.11
CA ASN A 283 -6.15 23.24 6.06
C ASN A 283 -4.65 23.56 6.19
N VAL A 284 -3.92 22.88 7.07
CA VAL A 284 -2.46 23.00 7.17
C VAL A 284 -1.82 21.76 6.56
N THR A 285 -0.97 21.97 5.57
CA THR A 285 -0.22 20.89 4.90
C THR A 285 1.17 20.78 5.49
N VAL A 286 1.54 19.57 5.88
CA VAL A 286 2.83 19.26 6.49
C VAL A 286 3.53 18.10 5.79
N ARG A 287 4.83 18.20 5.68
CA ARG A 287 5.68 17.18 5.05
C ARG A 287 5.83 15.96 5.96
N ARG A 288 5.87 14.78 5.35
CA ARG A 288 6.22 13.51 5.98
C ARG A 288 7.20 12.73 5.12
N GLU A 289 8.16 12.09 5.74
CA GLU A 289 9.18 11.30 5.07
C GLU A 289 9.37 9.98 5.82
N ARG A 290 9.53 8.90 5.08
CA ARG A 290 9.74 7.57 5.64
C ARG A 290 10.70 6.77 4.80
N TYR A 291 11.50 5.96 5.45
CA TYR A 291 12.23 4.91 4.79
C TYR A 291 12.14 3.61 5.59
N ALA A 292 12.25 2.51 4.90
CA ALA A 292 12.31 1.19 5.50
C ALA A 292 13.27 0.29 4.73
N PHE A 293 13.78 -0.71 5.42
CA PHE A 293 14.54 -1.79 4.82
C PHE A 293 14.30 -3.08 5.60
N GLY A 294 14.47 -4.21 4.92
CA GLY A 294 14.26 -5.50 5.55
C GLY A 294 14.61 -6.66 4.66
N ALA A 295 14.41 -7.85 5.21
CA ALA A 295 14.55 -9.09 4.48
C ALA A 295 13.43 -10.06 4.84
N LYS A 296 13.06 -10.92 3.88
CA LYS A 296 12.15 -12.03 4.10
C LYS A 296 12.62 -13.26 3.35
N TYR A 297 12.48 -14.41 4.02
CA TYR A 297 12.66 -15.72 3.43
C TYR A 297 11.46 -16.61 3.76
N GLU A 298 10.75 -17.05 2.74
CA GLU A 298 9.53 -17.85 2.90
C GLU A 298 9.60 -19.07 1.98
N HIS A 299 10.12 -20.18 2.50
CA HIS A 299 10.36 -21.39 1.74
C HIS A 299 9.95 -22.63 2.52
N ASN A 300 9.32 -23.62 1.84
CA ASN A 300 8.90 -24.90 2.43
C ASN A 300 8.11 -24.72 3.77
N ALA A 301 7.17 -23.76 3.78
CA ALA A 301 6.38 -23.38 4.94
C ALA A 301 7.17 -22.68 6.08
N TRP A 302 8.50 -22.59 6.03
CA TRP A 302 9.26 -21.73 6.92
C TRP A 302 9.02 -20.26 6.60
N THR A 303 9.00 -19.44 7.62
CA THR A 303 8.93 -17.98 7.50
C THR A 303 10.03 -17.35 8.35
N VAL A 304 10.84 -16.49 7.76
CA VAL A 304 11.75 -15.60 8.47
C VAL A 304 11.58 -14.20 7.86
N ARG A 305 11.14 -13.23 8.64
CA ARG A 305 10.94 -11.85 8.19
C ARG A 305 11.44 -10.88 9.24
N GLY A 306 12.03 -9.79 8.78
CA GLY A 306 12.39 -8.67 9.64
C GLY A 306 12.46 -7.39 8.83
N GLU A 307 11.95 -6.31 9.39
CA GLU A 307 11.96 -4.98 8.79
C GLU A 307 12.26 -3.92 9.85
N TYR A 308 12.90 -2.86 9.43
CA TYR A 308 13.06 -1.61 10.16
C TYR A 308 12.45 -0.47 9.35
N ALA A 309 11.77 0.45 10.00
CA ALA A 309 11.31 1.70 9.39
C ALA A 309 11.56 2.90 10.31
N HIS A 310 11.81 4.03 9.66
CA HIS A 310 11.90 5.34 10.30
C HIS A 310 10.92 6.31 9.63
N SER A 311 10.31 7.18 10.40
CA SER A 311 9.40 8.22 9.94
C SER A 311 9.70 9.55 10.59
N THR A 312 9.62 10.63 9.79
CA THR A 312 9.64 12.02 10.25
C THR A 312 8.37 12.74 9.78
N GLY A 313 7.85 13.64 10.60
CA GLY A 313 6.65 14.42 10.32
C GLY A 313 6.00 14.93 11.59
N HIS A 314 4.78 15.47 11.47
CA HIS A 314 4.01 15.98 12.59
C HIS A 314 3.00 14.93 13.06
N LYS A 315 2.74 14.88 14.36
CA LYS A 315 1.67 14.09 14.97
C LYS A 315 0.41 14.95 15.05
N ILE A 316 -0.75 14.32 14.98
CA ILE A 316 -2.03 15.03 15.14
C ILE A 316 -2.08 15.79 16.49
N GLY A 317 -1.52 15.20 17.57
CA GLY A 317 -1.46 15.84 18.89
C GLY A 317 -0.53 17.05 19.00
N ASP A 318 0.34 17.28 18.01
CA ASP A 318 1.26 18.42 17.99
C ASP A 318 0.62 19.65 17.30
N TYR A 319 -0.59 19.53 16.79
CA TYR A 319 -1.31 20.64 16.16
C TYR A 319 -2.02 21.50 17.22
N ASN A 320 -1.67 22.79 17.26
CA ASN A 320 -2.36 23.78 18.08
C ASN A 320 -3.49 24.44 17.29
N ALA A 321 -4.72 23.99 17.49
CA ALA A 321 -5.88 24.50 16.77
C ALA A 321 -6.16 25.99 17.03
N ALA A 322 -5.76 26.54 18.20
CA ALA A 322 -5.97 27.94 18.53
C ALA A 322 -5.01 28.89 17.79
N MET A 323 -3.82 28.40 17.45
CA MET A 323 -2.80 29.15 16.70
C MET A 323 -2.78 28.79 15.21
N GLY A 324 -3.41 27.68 14.80
CA GLY A 324 -3.31 27.14 13.45
C GLY A 324 -1.92 26.60 13.12
N GLU A 325 -1.12 26.24 14.11
CA GLU A 325 0.30 25.91 13.94
C GLU A 325 0.65 24.54 14.48
N TRP A 326 1.74 23.98 13.96
CA TRP A 326 2.35 22.74 14.41
C TRP A 326 3.52 23.03 15.35
N SER A 327 3.59 22.36 16.49
CA SER A 327 4.64 22.55 17.51
C SER A 327 5.93 21.78 17.20
N GLY A 328 6.36 21.70 15.94
CA GLY A 328 7.61 21.06 15.51
C GLY A 328 7.41 19.75 14.76
N THR A 329 8.51 19.14 14.37
CA THR A 329 8.52 17.84 13.72
C THR A 329 8.85 16.73 14.70
N GLY A 330 8.11 15.63 14.63
CA GLY A 330 8.40 14.41 15.36
C GLY A 330 9.15 13.41 14.52
N SER A 331 9.70 12.40 15.18
CA SER A 331 10.23 11.20 14.52
C SER A 331 9.78 9.97 15.28
N ALA A 332 9.76 8.84 14.61
CA ALA A 332 9.54 7.53 15.22
C ALA A 332 10.27 6.47 14.42
N ASP A 333 10.62 5.39 15.09
CA ASP A 333 11.10 4.20 14.43
C ASP A 333 10.41 2.94 14.95
N ALA A 334 10.42 1.91 14.14
CA ALA A 334 9.89 0.61 14.49
C ALA A 334 10.63 -0.49 13.75
N TRP A 335 10.66 -1.67 14.36
CA TRP A 335 11.16 -2.88 13.71
C TRP A 335 10.48 -4.11 14.25
N TYR A 336 10.52 -5.16 13.48
CA TYR A 336 10.09 -6.46 13.93
C TYR A 336 10.96 -7.57 13.35
N ALA A 337 10.95 -8.72 14.03
CA ALA A 337 11.45 -9.99 13.53
C ALA A 337 10.40 -11.06 13.78
N THR A 338 10.08 -11.83 12.75
CA THR A 338 9.11 -12.93 12.82
C THR A 338 9.75 -14.21 12.30
N VAL A 339 9.61 -15.29 13.05
CA VAL A 339 9.99 -16.64 12.64
C VAL A 339 8.77 -17.54 12.73
N GLY A 340 8.48 -18.26 11.65
CA GLY A 340 7.41 -19.26 11.59
C GLY A 340 7.97 -20.64 11.28
N VAL A 341 7.75 -21.59 12.21
CA VAL A 341 8.26 -22.97 12.14
C VAL A 341 7.12 -23.92 11.81
N PRO A 342 7.18 -24.67 10.70
CA PRO A 342 6.20 -25.71 10.41
C PRO A 342 6.46 -26.94 11.30
N CYS A 343 5.64 -27.13 12.32
CA CYS A 343 5.76 -28.26 13.25
C CYS A 343 5.13 -29.54 12.69
N THR A 344 3.99 -29.40 12.03
CA THR A 344 3.28 -30.49 11.34
C THR A 344 2.60 -29.95 10.06
N LYS A 345 1.90 -30.80 9.32
CA LYS A 345 1.11 -30.38 8.14
C LYS A 345 -0.05 -29.43 8.48
N TRP A 346 -0.50 -29.43 9.73
CA TRP A 346 -1.63 -28.63 10.22
C TRP A 346 -1.27 -27.64 11.32
N LEU A 347 -0.02 -27.69 11.85
CA LEU A 347 0.44 -26.79 12.92
C LEU A 347 1.70 -26.06 12.47
N LYS A 348 1.63 -24.74 12.49
CA LYS A 348 2.76 -23.82 12.34
C LYS A 348 2.83 -22.89 13.54
N VAL A 349 4.00 -22.74 14.13
CA VAL A 349 4.19 -21.88 15.30
C VAL A 349 5.01 -20.67 14.92
N TYR A 350 4.51 -19.49 15.23
CA TYR A 350 5.18 -18.23 15.00
C TYR A 350 5.68 -17.62 16.31
N GLY A 351 6.91 -17.11 16.27
CA GLY A 351 7.46 -16.18 17.25
C GLY A 351 7.67 -14.83 16.62
N LYS A 352 7.32 -13.74 17.30
CA LYS A 352 7.54 -12.36 16.83
C LYS A 352 8.07 -11.48 17.95
N TYR A 353 9.10 -10.71 17.65
CA TYR A 353 9.53 -9.57 18.43
C TYR A 353 9.22 -8.29 17.66
N ASP A 354 8.55 -7.33 18.28
CA ASP A 354 7.98 -6.17 17.62
C ASP A 354 8.19 -4.94 18.51
N VAL A 355 8.82 -3.89 17.98
CA VAL A 355 9.19 -2.70 18.72
C VAL A 355 8.75 -1.44 17.98
N PHE A 356 8.23 -0.50 18.73
CA PHE A 356 8.01 0.87 18.29
C PHE A 356 8.63 1.84 19.30
N ARG A 357 9.29 2.90 18.81
CA ARG A 357 9.88 3.96 19.65
C ARG A 357 9.45 5.34 19.16
N ASP A 358 8.80 6.09 20.03
CA ASP A 358 8.52 7.50 19.79
C ASP A 358 9.80 8.32 19.98
N GLY A 359 10.15 9.13 18.99
CA GLY A 359 11.37 9.92 18.94
C GLY A 359 12.65 9.09 19.00
N GLY A 360 12.63 7.80 18.66
CA GLY A 360 13.75 6.90 18.78
C GLY A 360 14.14 6.56 20.24
N LYS A 361 13.32 6.92 21.22
CA LYS A 361 13.67 6.84 22.65
C LYS A 361 13.12 5.58 23.30
N TRP A 362 13.99 4.83 23.99
CA TRP A 362 13.58 3.63 24.75
C TRP A 362 12.61 3.94 25.91
N GLY A 363 12.70 5.13 26.50
CA GLY A 363 11.75 5.58 27.55
C GLY A 363 10.32 5.83 27.01
N LYS A 364 10.14 5.85 25.69
CA LYS A 364 8.84 5.98 25.02
C LYS A 364 8.62 4.83 24.03
N SER A 365 9.02 3.63 24.40
CA SER A 365 8.91 2.45 23.55
C SER A 365 7.77 1.52 23.98
N THR A 366 7.25 0.80 22.99
CA THR A 366 6.41 -0.38 23.20
C THR A 366 7.07 -1.58 22.56
N SER A 367 7.40 -2.58 23.32
CA SER A 367 7.97 -3.86 22.86
C SER A 367 6.96 -4.98 23.10
N ILE A 368 6.74 -5.83 22.08
CA ILE A 368 5.81 -6.95 22.15
C ILE A 368 6.55 -8.23 21.77
N TYR A 369 6.47 -9.22 22.63
CA TYR A 369 6.96 -10.57 22.38
C TYR A 369 5.75 -11.49 22.20
N SER A 370 5.62 -12.07 21.03
CA SER A 370 4.47 -12.90 20.67
C SER A 370 4.87 -14.35 20.43
N LEU A 371 4.05 -15.27 20.92
CA LEU A 371 4.06 -16.68 20.54
C LEU A 371 2.68 -17.03 19.99
N CYS A 372 2.65 -17.64 18.82
CA CYS A 372 1.41 -17.79 18.08
C CYS A 372 1.33 -19.14 17.33
N PRO A 373 0.81 -20.22 17.94
CA PRO A 373 0.45 -21.43 17.21
C PRO A 373 -0.79 -21.22 16.34
N ASN A 374 -0.64 -21.60 15.05
CA ASN A 374 -1.67 -21.59 14.03
C ASN A 374 -2.05 -23.01 13.65
N PHE A 375 -3.32 -23.34 13.80
CA PHE A 375 -3.89 -24.65 13.52
C PHE A 375 -4.71 -24.59 12.21
N GLN A 376 -4.09 -25.00 11.11
CA GLN A 376 -4.73 -25.05 9.79
C GLN A 376 -5.53 -26.34 9.66
N LEU A 377 -6.81 -26.31 9.99
CA LEU A 377 -7.67 -27.50 9.94
C LEU A 377 -8.15 -27.81 8.53
N HIS A 378 -8.36 -26.78 7.72
CA HIS A 378 -8.73 -26.88 6.31
C HIS A 378 -8.15 -25.69 5.56
N LYS A 379 -7.99 -25.76 4.24
CA LYS A 379 -7.53 -24.62 3.42
C LYS A 379 -8.35 -23.33 3.66
N ASN A 380 -9.59 -23.47 4.13
CA ASN A 380 -10.53 -22.38 4.37
C ASN A 380 -10.82 -22.12 5.86
N LEU A 381 -10.22 -22.89 6.77
CA LEU A 381 -10.47 -22.77 8.21
C LEU A 381 -9.17 -22.88 8.99
N MET A 382 -8.86 -21.86 9.79
CA MET A 382 -7.69 -21.83 10.68
C MET A 382 -8.11 -21.29 12.04
N PHE A 383 -7.57 -21.90 13.09
CA PHE A 383 -7.59 -21.38 14.45
C PHE A 383 -6.22 -20.87 14.84
N GLN A 384 -6.20 -19.78 15.57
CA GLN A 384 -4.97 -19.17 16.04
C GLN A 384 -5.10 -18.84 17.52
N LEU A 385 -4.08 -19.24 18.29
CA LEU A 385 -3.92 -18.82 19.67
C LEU A 385 -2.68 -17.95 19.75
N GLN A 386 -2.78 -16.76 20.32
CA GLN A 386 -1.65 -15.87 20.49
C GLN A 386 -1.51 -15.41 21.93
N TYR A 387 -0.30 -15.50 22.43
CA TYR A 387 0.13 -14.91 23.69
C TYR A 387 1.09 -13.76 23.38
N ASN A 388 0.85 -12.59 23.98
CA ASN A 388 1.74 -11.44 23.92
C ASN A 388 2.20 -11.07 25.33
N PHE A 389 3.51 -10.93 25.51
CA PHE A 389 4.07 -10.17 26.61
C PHE A 389 4.40 -8.77 26.10
N VAL A 390 3.77 -7.75 26.68
CA VAL A 390 3.91 -6.35 26.28
C VAL A 390 4.67 -5.58 27.34
N ASN A 391 5.74 -4.87 26.91
CA ASN A 391 6.42 -3.86 27.71
C ASN A 391 6.15 -2.48 27.06
N ASP A 392 5.24 -1.73 27.65
CA ASP A 392 4.80 -0.40 27.20
C ASP A 392 5.30 0.68 28.16
N ARG A 393 6.44 1.28 27.83
CA ARG A 393 7.08 2.31 28.64
C ARG A 393 6.40 3.68 28.57
N THR A 394 5.36 3.80 27.80
CA THR A 394 4.51 5.01 27.79
C THR A 394 3.52 5.05 28.95
N LEU A 395 3.31 3.91 29.60
CA LEU A 395 2.46 3.79 30.79
C LEU A 395 3.19 4.25 32.07
N ALA A 396 2.44 4.47 33.12
CA ALA A 396 2.99 4.86 34.42
C ALA A 396 3.94 3.79 35.00
N ALA A 397 4.89 4.21 35.78
CA ALA A 397 5.84 3.31 36.45
C ALA A 397 5.10 2.21 37.22
N GLY A 398 5.59 0.98 37.12
CA GLY A 398 4.95 -0.22 37.69
C GLY A 398 3.82 -0.83 36.85
N LYS A 399 3.34 -0.15 35.79
CA LYS A 399 2.30 -0.66 34.89
C LYS A 399 2.81 -0.95 33.47
N HIS A 400 4.11 -0.91 33.24
CA HIS A 400 4.71 -1.09 31.92
C HIS A 400 4.47 -2.47 31.32
N ASN A 401 4.40 -3.51 32.15
CA ASN A 401 4.32 -4.90 31.70
C ASN A 401 2.91 -5.42 31.86
N TYR A 402 2.38 -6.02 30.81
CA TYR A 402 1.13 -6.76 30.86
C TYR A 402 1.11 -7.86 29.81
N ASN A 403 0.16 -8.79 29.98
CA ASN A 403 -0.03 -9.92 29.09
C ASN A 403 -1.30 -9.74 28.27
N GLU A 404 -1.32 -10.28 27.07
CA GLU A 404 -2.52 -10.41 26.25
C GLU A 404 -2.64 -11.85 25.75
N VAL A 405 -3.87 -12.31 25.64
CA VAL A 405 -4.20 -13.61 25.05
C VAL A 405 -5.29 -13.39 24.02
N TRP A 406 -5.05 -13.85 22.80
CA TRP A 406 -6.01 -13.79 21.71
C TRP A 406 -6.33 -15.19 21.22
N VAL A 407 -7.61 -15.46 20.98
CA VAL A 407 -8.08 -16.65 20.29
C VAL A 407 -8.81 -16.17 19.06
N GLU A 408 -8.36 -16.58 17.87
CA GLU A 408 -8.93 -16.14 16.62
C GLU A 408 -9.34 -17.33 15.76
N THR A 409 -10.48 -17.18 15.10
CA THR A 409 -11.00 -18.12 14.10
C THR A 409 -11.05 -17.44 12.76
N TYR A 410 -10.35 -17.99 11.81
CA TYR A 410 -10.27 -17.50 10.44
C TYR A 410 -11.04 -18.42 9.51
N PHE A 411 -11.95 -17.88 8.72
CA PHE A 411 -12.61 -18.65 7.67
C PHE A 411 -12.74 -17.83 6.38
N ARG A 412 -12.63 -18.51 5.25
CA ARG A 412 -12.75 -17.93 3.91
C ARG A 412 -13.56 -18.82 2.98
N PHE A 413 -14.19 -18.24 1.98
CA PHE A 413 -15.04 -18.89 0.97
C PHE A 413 -14.78 -18.34 -0.42
#